data_b325132436dcd5ad54cc85133602a253
#
_entry.id   b325132436dcd5ad54cc85133602a253
#
_cell.length_a   1.000
_cell.length_b   1.000
_cell.length_c   1.000
_cell.angle_alpha   90.00
_cell.angle_beta   90.00
_cell.angle_gamma   90.00
#
_symmetry.space_group_name_H-M   'P 1'
#
loop_
_entity.id
_entity.type
_entity.pdbx_description
1 polymer ?
#
loop_
_entity_poly.entity_id
_entity_poly.type
_entity_poly.pdbx_seq_one_letter_code
_entity_poly.pdbx_strand_id
1 'polypeptide(L)'
;MGSEMCIRDRIKDDHGEGSYTYPTDGVFIPGSYDFEGFSAGIADGSLVMNFDILSAVKNPWGSPRSLSVQTIDVYIDKDFGSDTGVKQLGNYRFGKMPDGSGWEYHIVIEGWEPQIWKSLPSGESELVTNQFDIVVVPDKGVIVVKLDIESQLGGGNPEEWHYGVIMMSQDGYGPNGSRIREINPSAEQYRGGGAPNVVNHPNIFDVIFPDEGVQEDFLSSYGEYEGSVDDIPTDLLASIPLVNKNS
;
A
#
# COMPACT_ATOMS: atom_id res chain seq x y z
N MET A 1 -14.16 12.71 -21.76
CA MET A 1 -14.49 12.72 -20.32
C MET A 1 -13.87 11.45 -19.80
N GLY A 2 -12.86 11.55 -18.94
CA GLY A 2 -12.26 10.37 -18.31
C GLY A 2 -13.28 9.72 -17.38
N SER A 3 -13.29 8.40 -17.35
CA SER A 3 -14.03 7.63 -16.34
C SER A 3 -13.21 7.70 -15.05
N GLU A 4 -13.83 8.16 -13.98
CA GLU A 4 -13.23 8.21 -12.65
C GLU A 4 -13.84 7.11 -11.79
N MET A 5 -13.00 6.20 -11.31
CA MET A 5 -13.39 5.23 -10.29
C MET A 5 -13.13 5.89 -8.94
N CYS A 6 -14.16 6.01 -8.12
CA CYS A 6 -14.04 6.59 -6.80
C CYS A 6 -14.47 5.56 -5.76
N ILE A 7 -13.51 5.11 -4.97
CA ILE A 7 -13.74 4.24 -3.83
C ILE A 7 -13.47 5.08 -2.60
N ARG A 8 -14.44 5.16 -1.69
CA ARG A 8 -14.27 5.88 -0.43
C ARG A 8 -14.19 4.89 0.70
N ASP A 9 -13.06 4.90 1.37
CA ASP A 9 -12.99 4.36 2.71
C ASP A 9 -13.81 5.25 3.65
N ARG A 10 -14.69 4.64 4.43
CA ARG A 10 -15.60 5.36 5.33
C ARG A 10 -15.28 5.13 6.81
N ILE A 11 -14.26 4.37 7.10
CA ILE A 11 -13.91 4.04 8.48
C ILE A 11 -13.07 5.19 9.04
N LYS A 12 -13.65 5.92 9.96
CA LYS A 12 -12.94 6.89 10.79
C LYS A 12 -12.31 6.16 11.97
N ASP A 13 -11.21 5.53 11.72
CA ASP A 13 -10.36 4.98 12.77
C ASP A 13 -8.98 5.61 12.68
N ASP A 14 -8.68 6.58 13.55
CA ASP A 14 -7.44 7.34 13.56
C ASP A 14 -6.30 6.63 14.32
N HIS A 15 -6.44 5.33 14.60
CA HIS A 15 -5.43 4.57 15.36
C HIS A 15 -4.89 3.34 14.61
N GLY A 16 -5.25 3.16 13.36
CA GLY A 16 -5.14 1.86 12.71
C GLY A 16 -6.11 0.88 13.35
N GLU A 17 -6.64 -0.03 12.62
CA GLU A 17 -7.62 -0.96 13.18
C GLU A 17 -7.00 -2.01 14.08
N GLY A 18 -7.81 -2.52 14.98
CA GLY A 18 -7.38 -3.51 15.94
C GLY A 18 -6.51 -2.94 17.06
N SER A 19 -5.36 -3.55 17.30
CA SER A 19 -4.46 -3.21 18.41
C SER A 19 -3.31 -2.26 18.03
N TYR A 20 -3.21 -1.84 16.76
CA TYR A 20 -2.10 -1.01 16.30
C TYR A 20 -2.20 0.42 16.83
N THR A 21 -1.06 0.98 17.22
CA THR A 21 -0.92 2.34 17.73
C THR A 21 0.18 3.07 16.98
N TYR A 22 0.00 4.37 16.82
CA TYR A 22 0.99 5.21 16.14
C TYR A 22 2.33 5.26 16.90
N PRO A 23 3.44 5.53 16.20
CA PRO A 23 4.69 5.92 16.85
C PRO A 23 4.50 7.11 17.77
N THR A 24 5.32 7.23 18.82
CA THR A 24 5.12 8.24 19.87
C THR A 24 5.71 9.62 19.56
N ASP A 25 6.49 9.76 18.48
CA ASP A 25 7.01 11.08 18.07
C ASP A 25 5.89 11.95 17.48
N GLY A 26 5.88 13.22 17.81
CA GLY A 26 4.83 14.17 17.41
C GLY A 26 4.75 14.48 15.91
N VAL A 27 5.63 13.93 15.07
CA VAL A 27 5.52 14.01 13.61
C VAL A 27 4.44 13.08 13.04
N PHE A 28 4.09 12.02 13.79
CA PHE A 28 3.05 11.06 13.46
C PHE A 28 1.73 11.52 14.07
N ILE A 29 1.06 12.40 13.36
CA ILE A 29 -0.21 12.98 13.85
C ILE A 29 -1.38 12.01 13.60
N PRO A 30 -2.44 12.05 14.45
CA PRO A 30 -3.65 11.27 14.22
C PRO A 30 -4.19 11.45 12.80
N GLY A 31 -4.63 10.35 12.17
CA GLY A 31 -5.11 10.32 10.79
C GLY A 31 -3.99 10.31 9.73
N SER A 32 -2.70 10.30 10.10
CA SER A 32 -1.62 10.28 9.10
C SER A 32 -1.46 8.93 8.39
N TYR A 33 -2.01 7.87 8.95
CA TYR A 33 -2.03 6.53 8.34
C TYR A 33 -3.46 6.04 8.09
N ASP A 34 -4.35 6.95 7.73
CA ASP A 34 -5.78 6.68 7.60
C ASP A 34 -6.25 7.21 6.25
N PHE A 35 -6.73 6.34 5.38
CA PHE A 35 -7.30 6.69 4.09
C PHE A 35 -8.75 7.17 4.26
N GLU A 36 -9.07 8.36 3.75
CA GLU A 36 -10.47 8.79 3.55
C GLU A 36 -11.02 8.35 2.19
N GLY A 37 -10.13 7.99 1.25
CA GLY A 37 -10.56 7.54 -0.05
C GLY A 37 -9.43 7.25 -1.03
N PHE A 38 -9.80 6.49 -2.04
CA PHE A 38 -8.98 6.17 -3.20
C PHE A 38 -9.81 6.34 -4.48
N SER A 39 -9.21 6.94 -5.50
CA SER A 39 -9.79 6.93 -6.84
C SER A 39 -8.72 6.67 -7.89
N ALA A 40 -9.11 5.99 -8.95
CA ALA A 40 -8.28 5.76 -10.12
C ALA A 40 -9.05 6.11 -11.39
N GLY A 41 -8.38 6.69 -12.38
CA GLY A 41 -9.01 7.10 -13.62
C GLY A 41 -7.99 7.28 -14.75
N ILE A 42 -8.48 7.47 -15.96
CA ILE A 42 -7.64 7.66 -17.15
C ILE A 42 -7.70 9.10 -17.60
N ALA A 43 -6.54 9.74 -17.72
CA ALA A 43 -6.40 11.07 -18.28
C ALA A 43 -5.19 11.14 -19.23
N ASP A 44 -5.40 11.54 -20.48
CA ASP A 44 -4.35 11.74 -21.48
C ASP A 44 -3.37 10.56 -21.61
N GLY A 45 -3.90 9.32 -21.64
CA GLY A 45 -3.11 8.10 -21.78
C GLY A 45 -2.38 7.67 -20.50
N SER A 46 -2.68 8.32 -19.39
CA SER A 46 -2.11 8.00 -18.08
C SER A 46 -3.16 7.48 -17.12
N LEU A 47 -2.75 6.56 -16.26
CA LEU A 47 -3.47 6.24 -15.02
C LEU A 47 -3.20 7.35 -14.02
N VAL A 48 -4.26 7.96 -13.51
CA VAL A 48 -4.20 8.95 -12.43
C VAL A 48 -4.87 8.35 -11.21
N MET A 49 -4.12 8.27 -10.12
CA MET A 49 -4.59 7.78 -8.83
C MET A 49 -4.58 8.92 -7.82
N ASN A 50 -5.66 9.06 -7.04
CA ASN A 50 -5.76 10.00 -5.93
C ASN A 50 -5.94 9.22 -4.64
N PHE A 51 -5.23 9.65 -3.62
CA PHE A 51 -5.31 9.13 -2.26
C PHE A 51 -5.67 10.29 -1.35
N ASP A 52 -6.82 10.19 -0.70
CA ASP A 52 -7.27 11.13 0.32
C ASP A 52 -6.89 10.56 1.69
N ILE A 53 -6.10 11.33 2.46
CA ILE A 53 -5.61 10.97 3.79
C ILE A 53 -6.38 11.81 4.82
N LEU A 54 -6.81 11.23 5.92
CA LEU A 54 -7.61 11.89 6.95
C LEU A 54 -6.91 13.12 7.55
N SER A 55 -5.59 13.10 7.65
CA SER A 55 -4.80 14.25 8.11
C SER A 55 -4.05 14.95 6.98
N ALA A 56 -3.47 16.11 7.30
CA ALA A 56 -2.49 16.74 6.41
C ALA A 56 -1.28 15.84 6.18
N VAL A 57 -0.83 15.72 4.92
CA VAL A 57 0.42 15.00 4.58
C VAL A 57 1.62 15.80 5.06
N LYS A 58 2.43 15.21 5.93
CA LYS A 58 3.59 15.87 6.53
C LYS A 58 4.90 15.46 5.84
N ASN A 59 5.83 16.40 5.82
CA ASN A 59 7.20 16.19 5.29
C ASN A 59 8.27 16.62 6.28
N PRO A 60 8.28 16.10 7.53
CA PRO A 60 9.20 16.53 8.56
C PRO A 60 10.68 16.27 8.23
N TRP A 61 10.97 15.30 7.39
CA TRP A 61 12.33 14.92 6.99
C TRP A 61 12.76 15.46 5.62
N GLY A 62 11.94 16.32 5.00
CA GLY A 62 12.30 17.07 3.79
C GLY A 62 12.51 16.22 2.55
N SER A 63 11.68 15.20 2.32
CA SER A 63 11.74 14.41 1.09
C SER A 63 11.48 15.28 -0.16
N PRO A 64 12.09 14.96 -1.31
CA PRO A 64 11.93 15.75 -2.53
C PRO A 64 10.48 15.81 -3.05
N ARG A 65 9.63 14.81 -2.72
CA ARG A 65 8.24 14.71 -3.18
C ARG A 65 7.22 15.17 -2.14
N SER A 66 7.66 15.87 -1.10
CA SER A 66 6.79 16.49 -0.09
C SER A 66 5.98 15.52 0.77
N LEU A 67 6.32 14.24 0.82
CA LEU A 67 5.80 13.28 1.79
C LEU A 67 6.96 12.48 2.41
N SER A 68 6.94 12.28 3.71
CA SER A 68 8.01 11.56 4.38
C SER A 68 7.56 10.70 5.57
N VAL A 69 6.28 10.66 5.83
CA VAL A 69 5.68 9.88 6.92
C VAL A 69 5.13 8.56 6.39
N GLN A 70 4.46 8.61 5.24
CA GLN A 70 3.77 7.47 4.63
C GLN A 70 4.58 6.81 3.53
N THR A 71 4.42 5.50 3.38
CA THR A 71 4.64 4.73 2.16
C THR A 71 3.31 4.11 1.77
N ILE A 72 2.88 4.32 0.53
CA ILE A 72 1.67 3.72 -0.03
C ILE A 72 2.10 2.73 -1.10
N ASP A 73 1.61 1.50 -1.01
CA ASP A 73 1.77 0.53 -2.08
C ASP A 73 0.45 0.34 -2.83
N VAL A 74 0.55 0.25 -4.15
CA VAL A 74 -0.56 -0.16 -5.02
C VAL A 74 -0.15 -1.42 -5.77
N TYR A 75 -0.92 -2.48 -5.60
CA TYR A 75 -0.79 -3.74 -6.32
C TYR A 75 -1.86 -3.80 -7.39
N ILE A 76 -1.45 -3.96 -8.65
CA ILE A 76 -2.36 -4.01 -9.79
C ILE A 76 -2.41 -5.43 -10.32
N ASP A 77 -3.60 -6.05 -10.24
CA ASP A 77 -3.96 -7.29 -10.91
C ASP A 77 -4.71 -6.93 -12.21
N LYS A 78 -4.08 -7.20 -13.35
CA LYS A 78 -4.60 -6.81 -14.68
C LYS A 78 -5.55 -7.85 -15.28
N ASP A 79 -5.53 -9.07 -14.79
CA ASP A 79 -6.26 -10.20 -15.33
C ASP A 79 -6.89 -11.10 -14.24
N PHE A 80 -7.51 -10.43 -13.26
CA PHE A 80 -8.14 -11.03 -12.08
C PHE A 80 -8.87 -12.34 -12.40
N GLY A 81 -8.59 -13.37 -11.58
CA GLY A 81 -9.10 -14.71 -11.76
C GLY A 81 -8.27 -15.61 -12.68
N SER A 82 -7.18 -15.11 -13.26
CA SER A 82 -6.26 -15.89 -14.09
C SER A 82 -5.13 -16.56 -13.28
N ASP A 83 -5.04 -16.28 -12.00
CA ASP A 83 -4.02 -16.82 -11.08
C ASP A 83 -2.57 -16.55 -11.53
N THR A 84 -2.35 -15.46 -12.28
CA THR A 84 -1.05 -14.98 -12.75
C THR A 84 -0.42 -14.00 -11.76
N GLY A 85 0.73 -13.44 -12.11
CA GLY A 85 1.41 -12.43 -11.30
C GLY A 85 2.08 -12.98 -10.04
N VAL A 86 2.64 -12.06 -9.24
CA VAL A 86 3.29 -12.38 -7.96
C VAL A 86 2.26 -12.37 -6.83
N LYS A 87 2.32 -13.38 -5.95
CA LYS A 87 1.34 -13.55 -4.87
C LYS A 87 1.69 -12.77 -3.62
N GLN A 88 2.96 -12.75 -3.25
CA GLN A 88 3.42 -12.02 -2.06
C GLN A 88 3.50 -10.52 -2.34
N LEU A 89 3.19 -9.74 -1.33
CA LEU A 89 3.45 -8.31 -1.35
C LEU A 89 4.96 -8.03 -1.24
N GLY A 90 5.35 -6.77 -1.37
CA GLY A 90 6.74 -6.37 -1.24
C GLY A 90 7.37 -6.76 0.11
N ASN A 91 8.70 -6.72 0.17
CA ASN A 91 9.46 -7.11 1.35
C ASN A 91 8.94 -6.47 2.65
N TYR A 92 8.79 -7.27 3.70
CA TYR A 92 8.36 -6.86 5.05
C TYR A 92 6.92 -6.31 5.15
N ARG A 93 6.09 -6.40 4.09
CA ARG A 93 4.65 -6.08 4.18
C ARG A 93 3.89 -7.19 4.92
N PHE A 94 4.39 -8.43 4.82
CA PHE A 94 3.80 -9.64 5.39
C PHE A 94 2.33 -9.83 5.00
N GLY A 95 2.07 -9.57 3.73
CA GLY A 95 0.76 -9.76 3.11
C GLY A 95 0.87 -10.48 1.77
N LYS A 96 -0.27 -10.95 1.28
CA LYS A 96 -0.42 -11.60 -0.03
C LYS A 96 -1.63 -11.09 -0.79
N MET A 97 -1.62 -11.31 -2.08
CA MET A 97 -2.80 -11.17 -2.93
C MET A 97 -3.85 -12.23 -2.57
N PRO A 98 -5.14 -11.99 -2.83
CA PRO A 98 -6.18 -12.99 -2.61
C PRO A 98 -5.95 -14.25 -3.44
N ASP A 99 -6.55 -15.37 -3.01
CA ASP A 99 -6.48 -16.63 -3.74
C ASP A 99 -7.08 -16.47 -5.16
N GLY A 100 -6.40 -17.00 -6.16
CA GLY A 100 -6.76 -16.85 -7.58
C GLY A 100 -6.34 -15.50 -8.19
N SER A 101 -5.58 -14.69 -7.49
CA SER A 101 -5.10 -13.36 -7.91
C SER A 101 -3.59 -13.23 -7.72
N GLY A 102 -2.97 -12.29 -8.43
CA GLY A 102 -1.58 -11.90 -8.27
C GLY A 102 -1.36 -10.52 -8.87
N TRP A 103 -0.32 -9.84 -8.51
CA TRP A 103 -0.04 -8.53 -9.10
C TRP A 103 0.91 -8.62 -10.29
N GLU A 104 0.57 -7.93 -11.38
CA GLU A 104 1.47 -7.69 -12.52
C GLU A 104 2.32 -6.47 -12.29
N TYR A 105 1.81 -5.48 -11.57
CA TYR A 105 2.55 -4.28 -11.20
C TYR A 105 2.39 -3.96 -9.72
N HIS A 106 3.50 -3.58 -9.09
CA HIS A 106 3.56 -3.08 -7.73
C HIS A 106 4.20 -1.69 -7.75
N ILE A 107 3.47 -0.70 -7.27
CA ILE A 107 3.87 0.71 -7.25
C ILE A 107 4.11 1.11 -5.80
N VAL A 108 5.33 1.52 -5.48
CA VAL A 108 5.73 2.05 -4.17
C VAL A 108 5.75 3.57 -4.26
N ILE A 109 4.87 4.22 -3.53
CA ILE A 109 4.72 5.67 -3.49
C ILE A 109 5.32 6.17 -2.19
N GLU A 110 6.47 6.83 -2.28
CA GLU A 110 7.17 7.40 -1.14
C GLU A 110 8.01 8.62 -1.58
N GLY A 111 8.54 9.36 -0.64
CA GLY A 111 9.07 10.69 -0.91
C GLY A 111 10.46 10.78 -1.54
N TRP A 112 11.29 9.73 -1.46
CA TRP A 112 12.68 9.75 -1.94
C TRP A 112 12.89 8.93 -3.20
N GLU A 113 12.55 7.65 -3.19
CA GLU A 113 12.78 6.71 -4.27
C GLU A 113 11.52 5.88 -4.56
N PRO A 114 10.47 6.49 -5.13
CA PRO A 114 9.28 5.74 -5.54
C PRO A 114 9.67 4.72 -6.60
N GLN A 115 8.95 3.61 -6.69
CA GLN A 115 9.32 2.47 -7.54
C GLN A 115 8.09 1.91 -8.26
N ILE A 116 8.29 1.43 -9.48
CA ILE A 116 7.35 0.56 -10.19
C ILE A 116 8.05 -0.75 -10.43
N TRP A 117 7.48 -1.82 -9.93
CA TRP A 117 7.91 -3.19 -10.15
C TRP A 117 6.94 -3.91 -11.07
N LYS A 118 7.45 -4.82 -11.87
CA LYS A 118 6.66 -5.69 -12.74
C LYS A 118 6.94 -7.14 -12.42
N SER A 119 5.89 -7.96 -12.37
CA SER A 119 6.02 -9.41 -12.23
C SER A 119 6.61 -10.04 -13.50
N LEU A 120 7.35 -11.12 -13.32
CA LEU A 120 7.90 -11.93 -14.38
C LEU A 120 7.21 -13.30 -14.41
N PRO A 121 7.20 -13.99 -15.56
CA PRO A 121 6.65 -15.35 -15.65
C PRO A 121 7.35 -16.38 -14.75
N SER A 122 8.53 -16.05 -14.24
CA SER A 122 9.25 -16.87 -13.25
C SER A 122 8.65 -16.80 -11.84
N GLY A 123 7.72 -15.88 -11.57
CA GLY A 123 7.24 -15.55 -10.23
C GLY A 123 8.12 -14.53 -9.47
N GLU A 124 9.19 -14.07 -10.10
CA GLU A 124 10.02 -12.96 -9.60
C GLU A 124 9.47 -11.61 -10.06
N SER A 125 10.15 -10.52 -9.70
CA SER A 125 9.82 -9.18 -10.18
C SER A 125 11.05 -8.41 -10.60
N GLU A 126 10.88 -7.43 -11.49
CA GLU A 126 11.93 -6.52 -11.94
C GLU A 126 11.50 -5.05 -11.74
N LEU A 127 12.48 -4.18 -11.47
CA LEU A 127 12.24 -2.74 -11.38
C LEU A 127 12.08 -2.16 -12.79
N VAL A 128 10.91 -1.59 -13.06
CA VAL A 128 10.61 -0.89 -14.32
C VAL A 128 11.21 0.51 -14.31
N THR A 129 10.92 1.28 -13.26
CA THR A 129 11.42 2.65 -13.09
C THR A 129 11.29 3.11 -11.64
N ASN A 130 12.08 4.12 -11.28
CA ASN A 130 11.93 4.91 -10.05
C ASN A 130 11.56 6.38 -10.36
N GLN A 131 11.03 6.67 -11.55
CA GLN A 131 10.67 7.99 -12.01
C GLN A 131 9.21 8.00 -12.46
N PHE A 132 8.36 8.70 -11.71
CA PHE A 132 6.99 9.02 -12.06
C PHE A 132 6.51 10.22 -11.24
N ASP A 133 5.39 10.81 -11.65
CA ASP A 133 4.88 12.03 -11.06
C ASP A 133 4.11 11.73 -9.77
N ILE A 134 4.51 12.37 -8.68
CA ILE A 134 3.80 12.42 -7.41
C ILE A 134 3.59 13.89 -7.05
N VAL A 135 2.34 14.28 -6.87
CA VAL A 135 1.95 15.63 -6.44
C VAL A 135 1.26 15.51 -5.09
N VAL A 136 1.74 16.25 -4.11
CA VAL A 136 1.14 16.30 -2.77
C VAL A 136 0.48 17.66 -2.58
N VAL A 137 -0.74 17.67 -2.05
CA VAL A 137 -1.45 18.86 -1.56
C VAL A 137 -1.53 18.76 -0.03
N PRO A 138 -0.50 19.20 0.69
CA PRO A 138 -0.26 18.79 2.08
C PRO A 138 -1.43 19.11 3.02
N ASP A 139 -1.93 20.35 2.97
CA ASP A 139 -3.00 20.81 3.88
C ASP A 139 -4.38 20.17 3.60
N LYS A 140 -4.52 19.52 2.45
CA LYS A 140 -5.75 18.80 2.08
C LYS A 140 -5.65 17.30 2.31
N GLY A 141 -4.50 16.79 2.72
CA GLY A 141 -4.31 15.35 2.85
C GLY A 141 -4.30 14.59 1.52
N VAL A 142 -4.03 15.25 0.38
CA VAL A 142 -4.18 14.62 -0.95
C VAL A 142 -2.83 14.29 -1.55
N ILE A 143 -2.70 13.06 -2.05
CA ILE A 143 -1.57 12.60 -2.85
C ILE A 143 -2.11 12.17 -4.22
N VAL A 144 -1.53 12.70 -5.30
CA VAL A 144 -1.88 12.36 -6.68
C VAL A 144 -0.69 11.72 -7.35
N VAL A 145 -0.92 10.57 -7.99
CA VAL A 145 0.10 9.84 -8.76
C VAL A 145 -0.35 9.73 -10.20
N LYS A 146 0.58 9.98 -11.14
CA LYS A 146 0.33 9.86 -12.56
C LYS A 146 1.35 8.91 -13.19
N LEU A 147 0.85 7.88 -13.89
CA LEU A 147 1.63 6.83 -14.53
C LEU A 147 1.23 6.70 -16.00
N ASP A 148 2.19 6.68 -16.91
CA ASP A 148 1.93 6.39 -18.31
C ASP A 148 1.55 4.91 -18.50
N ILE A 149 0.35 4.67 -19.07
CA ILE A 149 -0.22 3.32 -19.17
C ILE A 149 0.62 2.43 -20.08
N GLU A 150 1.10 2.95 -21.20
CA GLU A 150 1.81 2.13 -22.20
C GLU A 150 3.26 1.85 -21.78
N SER A 151 4.00 2.89 -21.40
CA SER A 151 5.44 2.77 -21.16
C SER A 151 5.79 2.27 -19.75
N GLN A 152 4.96 2.55 -18.74
CA GLN A 152 5.25 2.19 -17.35
C GLN A 152 4.44 0.96 -16.88
N LEU A 153 3.24 0.74 -17.43
CA LEU A 153 2.33 -0.33 -17.02
C LEU A 153 2.05 -1.35 -18.14
N GLY A 154 2.75 -1.27 -19.28
CA GLY A 154 2.65 -2.25 -20.37
C GLY A 154 1.30 -2.29 -21.08
N GLY A 155 0.61 -1.15 -21.13
CA GLY A 155 -0.68 -1.01 -21.81
C GLY A 155 -1.86 -1.65 -21.06
N GLY A 156 -3.03 -1.64 -21.70
CA GLY A 156 -4.27 -2.22 -21.18
C GLY A 156 -5.29 -1.17 -20.73
N ASN A 157 -6.37 -1.64 -20.12
CA ASN A 157 -7.48 -0.77 -19.69
C ASN A 157 -7.57 -0.73 -18.16
N PRO A 158 -7.13 0.35 -17.51
CA PRO A 158 -7.20 0.50 -16.05
C PRO A 158 -8.60 0.32 -15.43
N GLU A 159 -9.67 0.52 -16.20
CA GLU A 159 -11.03 0.29 -15.72
C GLU A 159 -11.38 -1.20 -15.50
N GLU A 160 -10.58 -2.10 -16.05
CA GLU A 160 -10.76 -3.56 -15.92
C GLU A 160 -9.83 -4.16 -14.85
N TRP A 161 -8.90 -3.37 -14.32
CA TRP A 161 -7.92 -3.84 -13.35
C TRP A 161 -8.50 -3.86 -11.93
N HIS A 162 -7.86 -4.66 -11.09
CA HIS A 162 -8.12 -4.69 -9.66
C HIS A 162 -6.92 -4.11 -8.92
N TYR A 163 -7.19 -3.40 -7.84
CA TYR A 163 -6.20 -2.64 -7.08
C TYR A 163 -6.21 -3.09 -5.63
N GLY A 164 -5.06 -3.53 -5.11
CA GLY A 164 -4.80 -3.63 -3.67
C GLY A 164 -4.05 -2.38 -3.22
N VAL A 165 -4.58 -1.64 -2.27
CA VAL A 165 -3.98 -0.38 -1.81
C VAL A 165 -3.76 -0.44 -0.32
N ILE A 166 -2.51 -0.28 0.12
CA ILE A 166 -2.11 -0.37 1.53
C ILE A 166 -1.24 0.81 1.93
N MET A 167 -1.31 1.19 3.20
CA MET A 167 -0.50 2.25 3.79
C MET A 167 0.38 1.74 4.92
N MET A 168 1.63 2.19 4.91
CA MET A 168 2.65 1.84 5.90
C MET A 168 3.41 3.09 6.35
N SER A 169 4.14 2.97 7.46
CA SER A 169 5.06 4.01 7.91
C SER A 169 6.37 3.97 7.11
N GLN A 170 6.78 5.12 6.57
CA GLN A 170 7.98 5.24 5.75
C GLN A 170 9.27 5.14 6.56
N ASP A 171 10.25 4.37 6.08
CA ASP A 171 11.62 4.34 6.60
C ASP A 171 12.64 4.16 5.45
N GLY A 172 13.45 5.17 5.20
CA GLY A 172 14.54 5.07 4.21
C GLY A 172 15.59 3.99 4.53
N TYR A 173 15.63 3.51 5.76
CA TYR A 173 16.54 2.47 6.26
C TYR A 173 15.82 1.18 6.63
N GLY A 174 14.57 1.00 6.16
CA GLY A 174 13.79 -0.20 6.41
C GLY A 174 14.54 -1.49 6.04
N PRO A 175 14.27 -2.60 6.75
CA PRO A 175 15.01 -3.86 6.58
C PRO A 175 14.93 -4.34 5.12
N ASN A 176 16.03 -4.90 4.61
CA ASN A 176 16.15 -5.42 3.24
C ASN A 176 15.64 -4.47 2.13
N GLY A 177 15.78 -3.15 2.35
CA GLY A 177 15.31 -2.14 1.37
C GLY A 177 13.79 -2.03 1.27
N SER A 178 13.05 -2.48 2.27
CA SER A 178 11.59 -2.46 2.31
C SER A 178 10.96 -1.07 2.24
N ARG A 179 11.70 -0.04 2.65
CA ARG A 179 11.25 1.36 2.72
C ARG A 179 10.11 1.61 3.71
N ILE A 180 9.90 0.69 4.65
CA ILE A 180 8.87 0.79 5.68
C ILE A 180 9.42 0.50 7.06
N ARG A 181 8.73 0.98 8.10
CA ARG A 181 8.97 0.65 9.50
C ARG A 181 8.19 -0.59 9.89
N GLU A 182 8.80 -1.39 10.74
CA GLU A 182 8.09 -2.48 11.40
C GLU A 182 7.15 -1.94 12.48
N ILE A 183 6.06 -2.66 12.72
CA ILE A 183 5.16 -2.42 13.85
C ILE A 183 5.58 -3.39 14.97
N ASN A 184 5.85 -2.85 16.14
CA ASN A 184 6.35 -3.59 17.29
C ASN A 184 5.22 -3.99 18.26
N PRO A 185 5.43 -4.88 19.23
CA PRO A 185 4.45 -5.13 20.29
C PRO A 185 4.11 -3.89 21.12
N SER A 186 5.05 -2.95 21.27
CA SER A 186 4.84 -1.66 21.93
C SER A 186 5.31 -0.52 21.04
N ALA A 187 4.57 0.58 21.04
CA ALA A 187 4.96 1.77 20.29
C ALA A 187 6.29 2.34 20.79
N GLU A 188 7.13 2.72 19.86
CA GLU A 188 8.40 3.41 20.07
C GLU A 188 8.36 4.82 19.46
N GLN A 189 9.45 5.58 19.58
CA GLN A 189 9.51 6.93 19.03
C GLN A 189 9.12 6.97 17.55
N TYR A 190 9.64 6.03 16.75
CA TYR A 190 9.45 6.01 15.29
C TYR A 190 8.83 4.71 14.76
N ARG A 191 8.41 3.79 15.61
CA ARG A 191 7.74 2.54 15.24
C ARG A 191 6.38 2.45 15.90
N GLY A 192 5.40 1.97 15.15
CA GLY A 192 4.09 1.66 15.68
C GLY A 192 4.12 0.54 16.71
N GLY A 193 3.08 0.41 17.50
CA GLY A 193 2.91 -0.61 18.50
C GLY A 193 1.63 -1.42 18.30
N GLY A 194 1.44 -2.41 19.17
CA GLY A 194 0.24 -3.24 19.20
C GLY A 194 0.31 -4.52 18.36
N ALA A 195 1.41 -4.74 17.64
CA ALA A 195 1.60 -6.01 16.93
C ALA A 195 1.73 -7.19 17.89
N PRO A 196 1.18 -8.37 17.57
CA PRO A 196 1.46 -9.58 18.31
C PRO A 196 2.94 -9.97 18.15
N ASN A 197 3.44 -10.79 19.07
CA ASN A 197 4.83 -11.25 19.04
C ASN A 197 5.01 -12.45 18.08
N VAL A 198 4.66 -12.23 16.81
CA VAL A 198 4.87 -13.18 15.71
C VAL A 198 5.56 -12.47 14.55
N VAL A 199 6.39 -13.19 13.79
CA VAL A 199 7.29 -12.60 12.80
C VAL A 199 6.57 -12.17 11.51
N ASN A 200 5.37 -12.66 11.24
CA ASN A 200 4.62 -12.45 9.99
C ASN A 200 3.33 -11.64 10.16
N HIS A 201 3.20 -10.89 11.27
CA HIS A 201 2.10 -9.92 11.36
C HIS A 201 2.30 -8.83 10.30
N PRO A 202 1.23 -8.33 9.67
CA PRO A 202 1.35 -7.28 8.66
C PRO A 202 1.92 -5.96 9.22
N ASN A 203 2.89 -5.37 8.52
CA ASN A 203 3.40 -4.02 8.82
C ASN A 203 2.56 -2.96 8.08
N ILE A 204 1.25 -3.12 8.10
CA ILE A 204 0.28 -2.32 7.34
C ILE A 204 -0.60 -1.59 8.35
N PHE A 205 -0.67 -0.26 8.27
CA PHE A 205 -1.52 0.56 9.13
C PHE A 205 -2.93 0.69 8.60
N ASP A 206 -3.07 0.71 7.27
CA ASP A 206 -4.36 0.91 6.64
C ASP A 206 -4.44 0.28 5.25
N VAL A 207 -5.67 -0.01 4.77
CA VAL A 207 -5.95 -0.66 3.49
C VAL A 207 -7.29 -0.22 2.93
N ILE A 208 -7.38 -0.01 1.61
CA ILE A 208 -8.64 0.32 0.94
C ILE A 208 -9.50 -0.92 0.74
N PHE A 209 -10.75 -0.85 1.18
CA PHE A 209 -11.77 -1.92 1.06
C PHE A 209 -12.87 -1.59 0.06
N PRO A 210 -13.51 -2.62 -0.53
CA PRO A 210 -14.67 -2.41 -1.39
C PRO A 210 -15.95 -2.03 -0.62
N ASP A 211 -16.07 -2.43 0.65
CA ASP A 211 -17.26 -2.27 1.50
C ASP A 211 -16.89 -1.80 2.92
N GLU A 212 -17.90 -1.31 3.67
CA GLU A 212 -17.73 -0.99 5.09
C GLU A 212 -17.42 -2.28 5.89
N GLY A 213 -16.28 -2.33 6.42
CA GLY A 213 -15.92 -3.27 7.46
C GLY A 213 -14.89 -4.27 7.05
N VAL A 214 -13.98 -4.43 7.91
CA VAL A 214 -13.25 -5.60 8.27
C VAL A 214 -11.76 -5.53 7.96
N GLN A 215 -11.17 -4.37 8.07
CA GLN A 215 -9.72 -4.23 8.10
C GLN A 215 -9.11 -5.15 9.18
N GLU A 216 -9.74 -5.27 10.36
CA GLU A 216 -9.31 -6.18 11.43
C GLU A 216 -9.33 -7.65 10.99
N ASP A 217 -10.37 -8.10 10.27
CA ASP A 217 -10.45 -9.48 9.76
C ASP A 217 -9.34 -9.75 8.74
N PHE A 218 -9.00 -8.76 7.93
CA PHE A 218 -7.91 -8.84 7.00
C PHE A 218 -6.55 -8.86 7.73
N LEU A 219 -6.26 -7.88 8.59
CA LEU A 219 -5.00 -7.78 9.31
C LEU A 219 -4.75 -8.97 10.25
N SER A 220 -5.79 -9.69 10.66
CA SER A 220 -5.73 -10.91 11.46
C SER A 220 -5.78 -12.21 10.65
N SER A 221 -5.90 -12.16 9.31
CA SER A 221 -6.09 -13.35 8.45
C SER A 221 -4.84 -14.20 8.26
N TYR A 222 -3.71 -13.83 8.84
CA TYR A 222 -2.46 -14.62 8.76
C TYR A 222 -2.43 -15.78 9.76
N GLY A 223 -1.71 -16.85 9.38
CA GLY A 223 -1.38 -17.93 10.32
C GLY A 223 -0.10 -17.62 11.08
N GLU A 224 -0.03 -17.95 12.37
CA GLU A 224 1.18 -17.73 13.18
C GLU A 224 2.38 -18.53 12.62
N TYR A 225 3.54 -17.88 12.55
CA TYR A 225 4.79 -18.47 12.09
C TYR A 225 5.95 -18.12 13.04
N GLU A 226 6.70 -19.15 13.47
CA GLU A 226 7.82 -19.02 14.41
C GLU A 226 9.20 -19.19 13.74
N GLY A 227 9.25 -19.30 12.41
CA GLY A 227 10.48 -19.51 11.66
C GLY A 227 11.24 -18.22 11.32
N SER A 228 12.11 -18.31 10.31
CA SER A 228 12.83 -17.14 9.81
C SER A 228 11.90 -16.20 9.02
N VAL A 229 12.07 -14.89 9.20
CA VAL A 229 11.37 -13.85 8.42
C VAL A 229 11.57 -13.98 6.90
N ASP A 230 12.68 -14.58 6.48
CA ASP A 230 12.99 -14.77 5.07
C ASP A 230 12.32 -16.01 4.45
N ASP A 231 11.71 -16.88 5.27
CA ASP A 231 11.16 -18.18 4.85
C ASP A 231 9.65 -18.29 5.14
N ILE A 232 8.92 -17.19 5.32
CA ILE A 232 7.50 -17.22 5.66
C ILE A 232 6.70 -17.82 4.48
N PRO A 233 5.95 -18.93 4.72
CA PRO A 233 5.08 -19.50 3.70
C PRO A 233 3.99 -18.52 3.28
N THR A 234 3.73 -18.41 1.98
CA THR A 234 2.75 -17.45 1.43
C THR A 234 1.34 -17.68 1.96
N ASP A 235 0.96 -18.92 2.21
CA ASP A 235 -0.36 -19.29 2.75
C ASP A 235 -0.59 -18.82 4.20
N LEU A 236 0.51 -18.50 4.92
CA LEU A 236 0.45 -17.92 6.27
C LEU A 236 0.46 -16.39 6.30
N LEU A 237 0.47 -15.73 5.15
CA LEU A 237 0.41 -14.27 5.06
C LEU A 237 -1.03 -13.75 5.03
N ALA A 238 -1.25 -12.57 5.57
CA ALA A 238 -2.54 -11.87 5.49
C ALA A 238 -2.92 -11.56 4.04
N SER A 239 -4.19 -11.79 3.67
CA SER A 239 -4.68 -11.59 2.30
C SER A 239 -5.30 -10.20 2.14
N ILE A 240 -4.73 -9.33 1.31
CA ILE A 240 -5.29 -7.99 1.09
C ILE A 240 -6.57 -8.02 0.27
N PRO A 241 -7.52 -7.10 0.50
CA PRO A 241 -8.66 -6.91 -0.37
C PRO A 241 -8.24 -6.29 -1.71
N LEU A 242 -9.06 -6.52 -2.74
CA LEU A 242 -8.94 -5.85 -4.02
C LEU A 242 -10.19 -5.05 -4.32
N VAL A 243 -10.00 -3.89 -4.93
CA VAL A 243 -11.07 -2.99 -5.35
C VAL A 243 -11.00 -2.75 -6.86
N ASN A 244 -12.13 -2.49 -7.48
CA ASN A 244 -12.23 -2.14 -8.88
C ASN A 244 -13.36 -1.11 -9.11
N LYS A 245 -13.64 -0.75 -10.35
CA LYS A 245 -14.68 0.24 -10.68
C LYS A 245 -16.11 -0.13 -10.24
N ASN A 246 -16.35 -1.37 -9.81
CA ASN A 246 -17.67 -1.86 -9.37
C ASN A 246 -17.73 -2.06 -7.85
N SER A 247 -16.65 -1.75 -7.13
CA SER A 247 -16.54 -1.83 -5.67
C SER A 247 -17.11 -0.60 -4.99
#